data_d2f45a543c0e60cfcea017ce723f8369
#
_entry.id   d2f45a543c0e60cfcea017ce723f8369
#
_cell.length_a   1.000
_cell.length_b   1.000
_cell.length_c   1.000
_cell.angle_alpha   90.00
_cell.angle_beta   90.00
_cell.angle_gamma   90.00
#
_symmetry.space_group_name_H-M   'P 1'
#
loop_
_entity.id
_entity.type
_entity.pdbx_description
1 polymer ?
#
loop_
_entity_poly.entity_id
_entity_poly.type
_entity_poly.pdbx_seq_one_letter_code
_entity_poly.pdbx_strand_id
1 'polypeptide(L)'
;TVEQLEAFAAEPPSRTRLFPLSVAGAFHTAHMEPAVDHLREVAAAMPTTIPTVALLSNLDGAVVADGREFADRLVQQVAHPVRWDLCMDTMTQRNITGLLELTPAGTLTGIAKRNLKGVELFNLNTPDQIPAAREFITTHSSKENA
;
A
#
# COMPACT_ATOMS: atom_id res chain seq x y z
N THR A 1 21.78 -8.21 -4.86
CA THR A 1 22.88 -7.21 -4.93
C THR A 1 22.90 -6.50 -6.29
N VAL A 2 23.70 -5.43 -6.41
CA VAL A 2 23.84 -4.71 -7.69
C VAL A 2 24.41 -5.64 -8.75
N GLU A 3 25.43 -6.43 -8.42
CA GLU A 3 26.06 -7.40 -9.31
C GLU A 3 25.07 -8.45 -9.83
N GLN A 4 24.15 -8.91 -8.97
CA GLN A 4 23.09 -9.85 -9.38
C GLN A 4 22.09 -9.20 -10.34
N LEU A 5 21.74 -7.92 -10.12
CA LEU A 5 20.86 -7.18 -11.03
C LEU A 5 21.54 -6.93 -12.38
N GLU A 6 22.82 -6.62 -12.39
CA GLU A 6 23.61 -6.46 -13.62
C GLU A 6 23.69 -7.77 -14.41
N ALA A 7 23.99 -8.89 -13.74
CA ALA A 7 23.98 -10.22 -14.36
C ALA A 7 22.60 -10.58 -14.92
N PHE A 8 21.51 -10.31 -14.18
CA PHE A 8 20.15 -10.54 -14.64
C PHE A 8 19.78 -9.64 -15.84
N ALA A 9 20.29 -8.41 -15.87
CA ALA A 9 20.08 -7.49 -16.97
C ALA A 9 20.85 -7.88 -18.23
N ALA A 10 22.01 -8.51 -18.08
CA ALA A 10 22.83 -8.99 -19.20
C ALA A 10 22.18 -10.20 -19.92
N GLU A 11 21.48 -11.06 -19.16
CA GLU A 11 20.82 -12.26 -19.69
C GLU A 11 19.36 -12.35 -19.21
N PRO A 12 18.49 -11.42 -19.64
CA PRO A 12 17.10 -11.42 -19.19
C PRO A 12 16.32 -12.63 -19.73
N PRO A 13 15.31 -13.13 -18.98
CA PRO A 13 14.44 -14.18 -19.49
C PRO A 13 13.78 -13.77 -20.81
N SER A 14 13.53 -14.75 -21.69
CA SER A 14 12.89 -14.48 -22.98
C SER A 14 11.53 -13.80 -22.80
N ARG A 15 11.20 -12.85 -23.69
CA ARG A 15 9.97 -12.05 -23.67
C ARG A 15 9.79 -11.19 -22.41
N THR A 16 10.87 -10.91 -21.67
CA THR A 16 10.85 -10.04 -20.48
C THR A 16 11.38 -8.65 -20.87
N ARG A 17 10.72 -7.62 -20.31
CA ARG A 17 11.18 -6.24 -20.39
C ARG A 17 11.59 -5.78 -18.99
N LEU A 18 12.84 -5.35 -18.86
CA LEU A 18 13.38 -4.86 -17.60
C LEU A 18 13.28 -3.34 -17.52
N PHE A 19 12.84 -2.86 -16.36
CA PHE A 19 12.77 -1.44 -16.04
C PHE A 19 13.54 -1.20 -14.74
N PRO A 20 14.77 -0.68 -14.80
CA PRO A 20 15.48 -0.28 -13.60
C PRO A 20 14.72 0.83 -12.88
N LEU A 21 14.54 0.66 -11.57
CA LEU A 21 13.91 1.67 -10.73
C LEU A 21 14.96 2.39 -9.89
N SER A 22 14.89 3.71 -9.85
CA SER A 22 15.68 4.52 -8.93
C SER A 22 14.99 4.54 -7.57
N VAL A 23 15.44 3.68 -6.65
CA VAL A 23 14.90 3.58 -5.30
C VAL A 23 15.97 3.89 -4.25
N ALA A 24 15.56 4.44 -3.10
CA ALA A 24 16.48 4.85 -2.04
C ALA A 24 17.09 3.68 -1.26
N GLY A 25 16.51 2.47 -1.36
CA GLY A 25 16.99 1.30 -0.64
C GLY A 25 16.19 0.06 -0.97
N ALA A 26 16.65 -1.09 -0.48
CA ALA A 26 16.02 -2.40 -0.68
C ALA A 26 14.87 -2.62 0.33
N PHE A 27 13.97 -1.65 0.47
CA PHE A 27 12.81 -1.74 1.36
C PHE A 27 11.95 -2.96 1.04
N HIS A 28 11.29 -3.46 2.06
CA HIS A 28 10.43 -4.65 2.00
C HIS A 28 11.18 -5.94 1.66
N THR A 29 12.47 -5.98 2.00
CA THR A 29 13.32 -7.19 1.87
C THR A 29 14.18 -7.40 3.12
N ALA A 30 14.74 -8.60 3.27
CA ALA A 30 15.65 -8.95 4.36
C ALA A 30 16.90 -8.04 4.48
N HIS A 31 17.26 -7.32 3.41
CA HIS A 31 18.36 -6.35 3.48
C HIS A 31 18.08 -5.19 4.45
N MET A 32 16.81 -4.96 4.81
CA MET A 32 16.40 -3.91 5.76
C MET A 32 16.33 -4.41 7.22
N GLU A 33 16.58 -5.68 7.49
CA GLU A 33 16.59 -6.25 8.87
C GLU A 33 17.44 -5.44 9.86
N PRO A 34 18.64 -4.92 9.50
CA PRO A 34 19.44 -4.13 10.43
C PRO A 34 18.76 -2.85 10.91
N ALA A 35 17.76 -2.33 10.19
CA ALA A 35 17.02 -1.13 10.60
C ALA A 35 15.85 -1.41 11.55
N VAL A 36 15.39 -2.66 11.64
CA VAL A 36 14.17 -3.04 12.35
C VAL A 36 14.25 -2.76 13.85
N ASP A 37 15.37 -3.10 14.50
CA ASP A 37 15.49 -2.92 15.95
C ASP A 37 15.49 -1.45 16.35
N HIS A 38 16.22 -0.61 15.63
CA HIS A 38 16.20 0.83 15.86
C HIS A 38 14.81 1.43 15.63
N LEU A 39 14.14 1.05 14.56
CA LEU A 39 12.78 1.50 14.27
C LEU A 39 11.79 1.06 15.36
N ARG A 40 11.94 -0.16 15.88
CA ARG A 40 11.13 -0.69 17.00
C ARG A 40 11.29 0.16 18.26
N GLU A 41 12.51 0.55 18.62
CA GLU A 41 12.76 1.41 19.77
C GLU A 41 12.05 2.76 19.62
N VAL A 42 12.17 3.40 18.47
CA VAL A 42 11.49 4.68 18.18
C VAL A 42 9.97 4.51 18.21
N ALA A 43 9.44 3.47 17.58
CA ALA A 43 8.00 3.22 17.52
C ALA A 43 7.40 2.90 18.90
N ALA A 44 8.15 2.25 19.79
CA ALA A 44 7.69 1.95 21.16
C ALA A 44 7.36 3.20 21.96
N ALA A 45 8.07 4.31 21.72
CA ALA A 45 7.84 5.59 22.39
C ALA A 45 6.71 6.43 21.76
N MET A 46 6.18 6.06 20.58
CA MET A 46 5.15 6.82 19.89
C MET A 46 3.78 6.65 20.54
N PRO A 47 3.04 7.74 20.77
CA PRO A 47 1.63 7.63 21.17
C PRO A 47 0.81 7.05 20.02
N THR A 48 -0.08 6.14 20.33
CA THR A 48 -1.00 5.53 19.36
C THR A 48 -2.44 5.65 19.83
N THR A 49 -3.36 5.65 18.88
CA THR A 49 -4.80 5.67 19.15
C THR A 49 -5.49 4.58 18.35
N ILE A 50 -6.68 4.19 18.75
CA ILE A 50 -7.52 3.27 17.99
C ILE A 50 -7.92 3.95 16.67
N PRO A 51 -7.75 3.28 15.51
CA PRO A 51 -8.21 3.82 14.23
C PRO A 51 -9.71 4.09 14.22
N THR A 52 -10.12 5.24 13.69
CA THR A 52 -11.54 5.62 13.58
C THR A 52 -12.20 5.10 12.30
N VAL A 53 -11.39 4.59 11.36
CA VAL A 53 -11.83 3.93 10.12
C VAL A 53 -11.10 2.61 9.98
N ALA A 54 -11.66 1.68 9.21
CA ALA A 54 -11.00 0.40 8.95
C ALA A 54 -9.64 0.63 8.26
N LEU A 55 -8.56 0.27 8.95
CA LEU A 55 -7.20 0.43 8.49
C LEU A 55 -6.63 -0.93 8.09
N LEU A 56 -6.24 -1.08 6.83
CA LEU A 56 -5.62 -2.32 6.32
C LEU A 56 -4.10 -2.28 6.48
N SER A 57 -3.53 -3.43 6.84
CA SER A 57 -2.08 -3.60 6.91
C SER A 57 -1.55 -4.25 5.63
N ASN A 58 -0.47 -3.69 5.08
CA ASN A 58 0.24 -4.29 3.95
C ASN A 58 1.03 -5.55 4.32
N LEU A 59 1.10 -5.92 5.58
CA LEU A 59 1.77 -7.14 6.02
C LEU A 59 1.00 -8.39 5.61
N ASP A 60 -0.33 -8.36 5.73
CA ASP A 60 -1.21 -9.51 5.54
C ASP A 60 -2.60 -9.17 4.99
N GLY A 61 -2.87 -7.91 4.68
CA GLY A 61 -4.18 -7.43 4.23
C GLY A 61 -5.25 -7.36 5.33
N ALA A 62 -4.92 -7.65 6.58
CA ALA A 62 -5.90 -7.66 7.67
C ALA A 62 -6.31 -6.24 8.08
N VAL A 63 -7.53 -6.11 8.60
CA VAL A 63 -7.99 -4.90 9.29
C VAL A 63 -7.34 -4.86 10.67
N VAL A 64 -6.65 -3.76 10.96
CA VAL A 64 -5.99 -3.54 12.24
C VAL A 64 -6.90 -2.72 13.14
N ALA A 65 -7.22 -3.24 14.31
CA ALA A 65 -8.15 -2.62 15.26
C ALA A 65 -7.44 -1.75 16.33
N ASP A 66 -6.14 -1.90 16.50
CA ASP A 66 -5.35 -1.25 17.54
C ASP A 66 -4.17 -0.48 16.96
N GLY A 67 -3.95 0.74 17.43
CA GLY A 67 -2.87 1.61 16.92
C GLY A 67 -1.47 1.11 17.30
N ARG A 68 -1.31 0.42 18.43
CA ARG A 68 -0.04 -0.18 18.84
C ARG A 68 0.30 -1.36 17.92
N GLU A 69 -0.67 -2.22 17.68
CA GLU A 69 -0.53 -3.31 16.69
C GLU A 69 -0.14 -2.75 15.32
N PHE A 70 -0.76 -1.65 14.87
CA PHE A 70 -0.41 -1.03 13.59
C PHE A 70 1.04 -0.54 13.56
N ALA A 71 1.51 0.12 14.64
CA ALA A 71 2.90 0.56 14.74
C ALA A 71 3.89 -0.62 14.68
N ASP A 72 3.59 -1.70 15.37
CA ASP A 72 4.42 -2.92 15.36
C ASP A 72 4.44 -3.58 13.96
N ARG A 73 3.32 -3.57 13.24
CA ARG A 73 3.23 -4.04 11.85
C ARG A 73 4.04 -3.17 10.89
N LEU A 74 4.03 -1.85 11.05
CA LEU A 74 4.86 -0.94 10.27
C LEU A 74 6.37 -1.20 10.48
N VAL A 75 6.79 -1.46 11.71
CA VAL A 75 8.18 -1.84 12.02
C VAL A 75 8.58 -3.12 11.26
N GLN A 76 7.73 -4.13 11.28
CA GLN A 76 7.99 -5.38 10.57
C GLN A 76 7.98 -5.19 9.05
N GLN A 77 7.11 -4.31 8.54
CA GLN A 77 6.92 -4.08 7.11
C GLN A 77 8.17 -3.62 6.39
N VAL A 78 9.09 -2.93 7.08
CA VAL A 78 10.35 -2.42 6.50
C VAL A 78 11.19 -3.55 5.88
N ALA A 79 11.18 -4.73 6.50
CA ALA A 79 11.95 -5.91 6.05
C ALA A 79 11.08 -7.00 5.40
N HIS A 80 9.75 -6.82 5.32
CA HIS A 80 8.83 -7.83 4.78
C HIS A 80 8.12 -7.36 3.51
N PRO A 81 7.78 -8.27 2.60
CA PRO A 81 7.05 -7.94 1.38
C PRO A 81 5.74 -7.20 1.63
N VAL A 82 5.39 -6.30 0.72
CA VAL A 82 4.08 -5.64 0.70
C VAL A 82 3.05 -6.59 0.08
N ARG A 83 2.06 -7.03 0.87
CA ARG A 83 0.98 -7.91 0.45
C ARG A 83 -0.24 -7.11 0.00
N TRP A 84 -0.04 -6.27 -1.02
CA TRP A 84 -1.13 -5.49 -1.62
C TRP A 84 -2.21 -6.37 -2.25
N ASP A 85 -1.84 -7.56 -2.70
CA ASP A 85 -2.74 -8.62 -3.15
C ASP A 85 -3.78 -8.95 -2.07
N LEU A 86 -3.36 -9.22 -0.84
CA LEU A 86 -4.25 -9.51 0.29
C LEU A 86 -5.09 -8.29 0.72
N CYS A 87 -4.54 -7.07 0.59
CA CYS A 87 -5.34 -5.87 0.81
C CYS A 87 -6.49 -5.77 -0.19
N MET A 88 -6.26 -6.06 -1.48
CA MET A 88 -7.30 -6.07 -2.49
C MET A 88 -8.36 -7.18 -2.25
N ASP A 89 -7.93 -8.34 -1.77
CA ASP A 89 -8.86 -9.41 -1.37
C ASP A 89 -9.78 -8.95 -0.23
N THR A 90 -9.21 -8.30 0.80
CA THR A 90 -10.00 -7.73 1.90
C THR A 90 -10.94 -6.62 1.43
N MET A 91 -10.50 -5.73 0.54
CA MET A 91 -11.35 -4.70 -0.07
C MET A 91 -12.52 -5.33 -0.83
N THR A 92 -12.27 -6.42 -1.56
CA THR A 92 -13.32 -7.18 -2.27
C THR A 92 -14.33 -7.80 -1.30
N GLN A 93 -13.86 -8.44 -0.23
CA GLN A 93 -14.70 -9.04 0.81
C GLN A 93 -15.55 -7.99 1.53
N ARG A 94 -15.06 -6.77 1.65
CA ARG A 94 -15.78 -5.62 2.23
C ARG A 94 -16.70 -4.92 1.24
N ASN A 95 -16.78 -5.40 0.00
CA ASN A 95 -17.65 -4.86 -1.05
C ASN A 95 -17.43 -3.36 -1.31
N ILE A 96 -16.19 -2.88 -1.30
CA ILE A 96 -15.94 -1.48 -1.62
C ILE A 96 -16.43 -1.16 -3.03
N THR A 97 -16.97 0.02 -3.21
CA THR A 97 -17.49 0.49 -4.52
C THR A 97 -16.61 1.55 -5.16
N GLY A 98 -15.76 2.21 -4.39
CA GLY A 98 -14.82 3.22 -4.86
C GLY A 98 -13.45 3.11 -4.21
N LEU A 99 -12.40 3.44 -4.96
CA LEU A 99 -11.02 3.56 -4.48
C LEU A 99 -10.45 4.90 -4.92
N LEU A 100 -10.13 5.74 -3.94
CA LEU A 100 -9.48 7.01 -4.14
C LEU A 100 -8.01 6.90 -3.75
N GLU A 101 -7.11 7.23 -4.69
CA GLU A 101 -5.67 7.27 -4.44
C GLU A 101 -5.21 8.72 -4.31
N LEU A 102 -4.50 9.01 -3.21
CA LEU A 102 -3.91 10.32 -2.96
C LEU A 102 -2.56 10.46 -3.66
N THR A 103 -2.20 11.71 -3.96
CA THR A 103 -0.94 12.05 -4.64
C THR A 103 0.30 11.46 -3.93
N PRO A 104 1.26 10.92 -4.69
CA PRO A 104 1.32 10.73 -6.15
C PRO A 104 0.46 9.54 -6.61
N ALA A 105 -0.71 9.82 -7.20
CA ALA A 105 -1.69 8.81 -7.57
C ALA A 105 -1.49 8.26 -8.99
N GLY A 106 -1.89 7.01 -9.20
CA GLY A 106 -1.89 6.32 -10.49
C GLY A 106 -1.31 4.90 -10.44
N THR A 107 -0.48 4.59 -9.44
CA THR A 107 0.13 3.26 -9.30
C THR A 107 -0.85 2.25 -8.73
N LEU A 108 -1.46 2.56 -7.60
CA LEU A 108 -2.39 1.64 -6.93
C LEU A 108 -3.71 1.52 -7.71
N THR A 109 -4.24 2.62 -8.23
CA THR A 109 -5.41 2.59 -9.11
C THR A 109 -5.12 1.84 -10.41
N GLY A 110 -3.91 1.93 -10.96
CA GLY A 110 -3.49 1.14 -12.12
C GLY A 110 -3.48 -0.38 -11.84
N ILE A 111 -3.12 -0.80 -10.64
CA ILE A 111 -3.19 -2.19 -10.18
C ILE A 111 -4.67 -2.57 -9.93
N ALA A 112 -5.41 -1.72 -9.22
CA ALA A 112 -6.82 -1.94 -8.88
C ALA A 112 -7.70 -2.13 -10.12
N LYS A 113 -7.49 -1.33 -11.17
CA LYS A 113 -8.20 -1.45 -12.46
C LYS A 113 -8.19 -2.86 -13.05
N ARG A 114 -7.12 -3.60 -12.81
CA ARG A 114 -6.96 -4.97 -13.31
C ARG A 114 -7.56 -6.03 -12.37
N ASN A 115 -7.58 -5.74 -11.07
CA ASN A 115 -7.92 -6.73 -10.04
C ASN A 115 -9.27 -6.48 -9.36
N LEU A 116 -9.67 -5.23 -9.13
CA LEU A 116 -10.93 -4.87 -8.47
C LEU A 116 -11.99 -4.51 -9.53
N LYS A 117 -12.68 -5.52 -10.05
CA LYS A 117 -13.71 -5.32 -11.08
C LYS A 117 -14.95 -4.65 -10.51
N GLY A 118 -15.45 -3.63 -11.20
CA GLY A 118 -16.66 -2.90 -10.78
C GLY A 118 -16.42 -1.82 -9.72
N VAL A 119 -15.19 -1.66 -9.23
CA VAL A 119 -14.81 -0.57 -8.32
C VAL A 119 -14.48 0.67 -9.13
N GLU A 120 -15.10 1.80 -8.81
CA GLU A 120 -14.77 3.09 -9.40
C GLU A 120 -13.44 3.61 -8.84
N LEU A 121 -12.64 4.27 -9.70
CA LEU A 121 -11.29 4.69 -9.36
C LEU A 121 -11.14 6.20 -9.52
N PHE A 122 -10.55 6.87 -8.53
CA PHE A 122 -10.26 8.29 -8.57
C PHE A 122 -8.82 8.58 -8.16
N ASN A 123 -8.10 9.38 -8.96
CA ASN A 123 -6.74 9.84 -8.66
C ASN A 123 -6.79 11.32 -8.27
N LEU A 124 -6.44 11.62 -7.01
CA LEU A 124 -6.32 12.99 -6.53
C LEU A 124 -4.85 13.43 -6.59
N ASN A 125 -4.48 14.14 -7.65
CA ASN A 125 -3.10 14.59 -7.87
C ASN A 125 -2.92 16.10 -7.66
N THR A 126 -3.97 16.89 -7.83
CA THR A 126 -3.89 18.36 -7.81
C THR A 126 -4.99 18.98 -6.94
N PRO A 127 -4.78 20.17 -6.35
CA PRO A 127 -5.77 20.80 -5.48
C PRO A 127 -7.11 21.13 -6.16
N ASP A 128 -7.13 21.41 -7.44
CA ASP A 128 -8.35 21.68 -8.20
C ASP A 128 -9.27 20.46 -8.31
N GLN A 129 -8.75 19.25 -8.10
CA GLN A 129 -9.52 18.02 -8.09
C GLN A 129 -10.22 17.74 -6.72
N ILE A 130 -9.94 18.52 -5.68
CA ILE A 130 -10.53 18.31 -4.34
C ILE A 130 -12.05 18.31 -4.34
N PRO A 131 -12.75 19.24 -5.05
CA PRO A 131 -14.21 19.20 -5.10
C PRO A 131 -14.75 17.88 -5.66
N ALA A 132 -14.19 17.38 -6.76
CA ALA A 132 -14.58 16.11 -7.37
C ALA A 132 -14.24 14.91 -6.49
N ALA A 133 -13.10 14.94 -5.77
CA ALA A 133 -12.74 13.91 -4.80
C ALA A 133 -13.73 13.83 -3.63
N ARG A 134 -14.23 14.96 -3.15
CA ARG A 134 -15.28 15.02 -2.12
C ARG A 134 -16.61 14.41 -2.61
N GLU A 135 -17.01 14.73 -3.82
CA GLU A 135 -18.19 14.14 -4.44
C GLU A 135 -18.05 12.61 -4.58
N PHE A 136 -16.88 12.16 -5.06
CA PHE A 136 -16.55 10.75 -5.15
C PHE A 136 -16.67 10.03 -3.77
N ILE A 137 -16.09 10.60 -2.71
CA ILE A 137 -16.19 10.07 -1.36
C ILE A 137 -17.66 10.00 -0.92
N THR A 138 -18.43 11.06 -1.12
CA THR A 138 -19.85 11.09 -0.74
C THR A 138 -20.65 10.01 -1.45
N THR A 139 -20.40 9.80 -2.74
CA THR A 139 -21.08 8.79 -3.56
C THR A 139 -20.82 7.36 -3.04
N HIS A 140 -19.60 7.10 -2.57
CA HIS A 140 -19.19 5.75 -2.15
C HIS A 140 -19.34 5.49 -0.65
N SER A 141 -19.37 6.54 0.20
CA SER A 141 -19.59 6.39 1.65
C SER A 141 -21.05 6.08 2.03
N SER A 142 -21.99 6.48 1.20
CA SER A 142 -23.43 6.34 1.51
C SER A 142 -23.97 4.90 1.39
N LYS A 143 -23.14 3.96 0.91
CA LYS A 143 -23.55 2.57 0.68
C LYS A 143 -23.20 1.63 1.85
N GLU A 144 -22.50 2.10 2.88
CA GLU A 144 -22.14 1.28 4.06
C GLU A 144 -23.28 1.16 5.12
N ASN A 145 -24.38 1.90 4.95
CA ASN A 145 -25.50 1.96 5.90
C ASN A 145 -26.83 1.42 5.35
N ALA A 146 -26.81 0.57 4.32
CA ALA A 146 -28.02 -0.06 3.78
C ALA A 146 -28.02 -1.56 3.94
#